data_26d35f1b01df6850a5fab646a18bd973
#
_entry.id   26d35f1b01df6850a5fab646a18bd973
#
_cell.length_a   1.000
_cell.length_b   1.000
_cell.length_c   1.000
_cell.angle_alpha   90.00
_cell.angle_beta   90.00
_cell.angle_gamma   90.00
#
_symmetry.space_group_name_H-M   'P 1'
#
loop_
_entity.id
_entity.type
_entity.pdbx_description
1 polymer ?
#
loop_
_entity_poly.entity_id
_entity_poly.type
_entity_poly.pdbx_seq_one_letter_code
_entity_poly.pdbx_strand_id
1 'polypeptide(L)'
;MNKSLTPPFTIENESDGGEELRMKYRYLDIRRDPIKENLIFRHSLSLEVRNYLPENNFIDVETPCLIKSTPEGARDFIVPSRLNPDHYYALPQSPQIFKQLLMIGGIDKYYQIVKCFRDEDLRADRQPEFTQIDCEMSFVNQEDVFQQFEGLMKRIFSKFLGSDNVTFNRMTYESAIEKYGTDKPDLRYELLIHNISDEVKGKNFQIFDNNEISVCLKVEGKSDLSRKEIDEITDWVKRPQIGASGLLWIKHNNDCLLYTS
;
A
#
# COMPACT_ATOMS: atom_id res chain seq x y z
N MET A 1 -31.10 34.04 20.52
CA MET A 1 -30.29 32.82 20.26
C MET A 1 -30.50 31.89 21.44
N ASN A 2 -30.80 30.60 21.15
CA ASN A 2 -30.91 29.60 22.20
C ASN A 2 -29.54 29.10 22.61
N LYS A 3 -29.40 28.73 23.92
CA LYS A 3 -28.18 28.09 24.42
C LYS A 3 -27.96 26.75 23.68
N SER A 4 -26.76 26.49 23.19
CA SER A 4 -26.43 25.18 22.61
C SER A 4 -26.33 24.12 23.70
N LEU A 5 -26.61 22.87 23.34
CA LEU A 5 -26.31 21.74 24.18
C LEU A 5 -24.79 21.51 24.26
N THR A 6 -24.33 20.96 25.39
CA THR A 6 -22.93 20.57 25.53
C THR A 6 -22.59 19.49 24.48
N PRO A 7 -21.52 19.65 23.68
CA PRO A 7 -21.12 18.65 22.73
C PRO A 7 -20.65 17.37 23.43
N PRO A 8 -20.73 16.20 22.78
CA PRO A 8 -20.36 14.91 23.36
C PRO A 8 -18.86 14.76 23.64
N PHE A 9 -18.03 15.62 23.07
CA PHE A 9 -16.59 15.72 23.30
C PHE A 9 -16.12 17.14 22.95
N THR A 10 -14.93 17.50 23.42
CA THR A 10 -14.32 18.80 23.16
C THR A 10 -13.94 18.96 21.69
N ILE A 11 -14.41 20.05 21.04
CA ILE A 11 -14.11 20.35 19.64
C ILE A 11 -12.82 21.20 19.58
N GLU A 12 -11.71 20.57 19.93
CA GLU A 12 -10.36 21.14 19.90
C GLU A 12 -9.41 20.17 19.18
N ASN A 13 -8.21 20.60 18.84
CA ASN A 13 -7.24 19.78 18.12
C ASN A 13 -6.87 18.52 18.92
N GLU A 14 -6.71 18.63 20.22
CA GLU A 14 -6.63 17.51 21.16
C GLU A 14 -8.00 17.27 21.78
N SER A 15 -8.69 16.22 21.33
CA SER A 15 -10.03 15.89 21.82
C SER A 15 -9.96 14.87 22.94
N ASP A 16 -10.82 15.04 23.96
CA ASP A 16 -11.11 14.06 25.01
C ASP A 16 -12.00 12.91 24.54
N GLY A 17 -12.56 12.99 23.33
CA GLY A 17 -13.41 11.98 22.72
C GLY A 17 -12.62 10.77 22.19
N GLY A 18 -12.96 9.56 22.65
CA GLY A 18 -12.46 8.31 22.07
C GLY A 18 -12.88 8.15 20.59
N GLU A 19 -12.21 7.25 19.87
CA GLU A 19 -12.44 7.05 18.43
C GLU A 19 -13.90 6.72 18.10
N GLU A 20 -14.53 5.82 18.86
CA GLU A 20 -15.93 5.43 18.68
C GLU A 20 -16.88 6.63 18.77
N LEU A 21 -16.69 7.50 19.77
CA LEU A 21 -17.50 8.68 19.97
C LEU A 21 -17.33 9.69 18.85
N ARG A 22 -16.10 9.89 18.39
CA ARG A 22 -15.78 10.76 17.25
C ARG A 22 -16.34 10.22 15.93
N MET A 23 -16.35 8.91 15.74
CA MET A 23 -17.00 8.29 14.58
C MET A 23 -18.51 8.45 14.61
N LYS A 24 -19.15 8.27 15.78
CA LYS A 24 -20.60 8.47 15.96
C LYS A 24 -21.03 9.91 15.65
N TYR A 25 -20.23 10.90 16.05
CA TYR A 25 -20.48 12.31 15.84
C TYR A 25 -19.49 12.94 14.85
N ARG A 26 -19.25 12.24 13.73
CA ARG A 26 -18.24 12.61 12.74
C ARG A 26 -18.34 14.04 12.23
N TYR A 27 -19.55 14.60 12.13
CA TYR A 27 -19.79 15.98 11.72
C TYR A 27 -19.24 17.02 12.74
N LEU A 28 -19.12 16.65 14.02
CA LEU A 28 -18.44 17.49 15.02
C LEU A 28 -16.93 17.30 14.95
N ASP A 29 -16.46 16.06 14.72
CA ASP A 29 -15.04 15.75 14.60
C ASP A 29 -14.39 16.46 13.39
N ILE A 30 -15.13 16.61 12.28
CA ILE A 30 -14.69 17.37 11.10
C ILE A 30 -14.43 18.86 11.39
N ARG A 31 -14.99 19.42 12.47
CA ARG A 31 -14.72 20.81 12.88
C ARG A 31 -13.33 21.00 13.49
N ARG A 32 -12.68 19.91 13.88
CA ARG A 32 -11.31 19.91 14.40
C ARG A 32 -10.31 20.06 13.24
N ASP A 33 -9.28 20.87 13.44
CA ASP A 33 -8.31 21.16 12.38
C ASP A 33 -7.65 19.89 11.78
N PRO A 34 -7.17 18.89 12.55
CA PRO A 34 -6.53 17.74 11.96
C PRO A 34 -7.41 16.96 10.95
N ILE A 35 -8.71 16.88 11.22
CA ILE A 35 -9.65 16.17 10.32
C ILE A 35 -10.05 17.05 9.15
N LYS A 36 -10.29 18.33 9.40
CA LYS A 36 -10.61 19.31 8.36
C LYS A 36 -9.45 19.48 7.37
N GLU A 37 -8.22 19.56 7.87
CA GLU A 37 -7.00 19.69 7.06
C GLU A 37 -6.80 18.47 6.16
N ASN A 38 -7.08 17.26 6.65
CA ASN A 38 -7.05 16.05 5.81
C ASN A 38 -8.04 16.12 4.64
N LEU A 39 -9.23 16.68 4.84
CA LEU A 39 -10.22 16.87 3.76
C LEU A 39 -9.76 17.93 2.76
N ILE A 40 -9.18 19.04 3.25
CA ILE A 40 -8.62 20.10 2.41
C ILE A 40 -7.43 19.57 1.61
N PHE A 41 -6.54 18.80 2.24
CA PHE A 41 -5.41 18.17 1.58
C PHE A 41 -5.87 17.21 0.47
N ARG A 42 -6.84 16.34 0.77
CA ARG A 42 -7.42 15.44 -0.22
C ARG A 42 -8.02 16.18 -1.41
N HIS A 43 -8.75 17.28 -1.16
CA HIS A 43 -9.28 18.14 -2.22
C HIS A 43 -8.15 18.70 -3.09
N SER A 44 -7.15 19.29 -2.47
CA SER A 44 -6.02 19.92 -3.16
C SER A 44 -5.19 18.91 -3.98
N LEU A 45 -4.96 17.70 -3.42
CA LEU A 45 -4.30 16.61 -4.12
C LEU A 45 -5.11 16.18 -5.36
N SER A 46 -6.42 15.96 -5.20
CA SER A 46 -7.30 15.55 -6.31
C SER A 46 -7.36 16.61 -7.40
N LEU A 47 -7.37 17.88 -7.02
CA LEU A 47 -7.32 18.99 -7.98
C LEU A 47 -6.00 19.00 -8.75
N GLU A 48 -4.87 18.75 -8.07
CA GLU A 48 -3.57 18.71 -8.72
C GLU A 48 -3.45 17.56 -9.74
N VAL A 49 -3.99 16.39 -9.41
CA VAL A 49 -4.08 15.27 -10.36
C VAL A 49 -4.93 15.67 -11.58
N ARG A 50 -6.08 16.34 -11.35
CA ARG A 50 -6.95 16.85 -12.43
C ARG A 50 -6.31 17.95 -13.27
N ASN A 51 -5.32 18.65 -12.75
CA ASN A 51 -4.54 19.61 -13.53
C ASN A 51 -3.45 18.90 -14.34
N TYR A 52 -2.70 18.00 -13.71
CA TYR A 52 -1.57 17.33 -14.35
C TYR A 52 -1.97 16.41 -15.50
N LEU A 53 -2.99 15.59 -15.33
CA LEU A 53 -3.36 14.58 -16.31
C LEU A 53 -3.85 15.20 -17.63
N PRO A 54 -4.74 16.21 -17.67
CA PRO A 54 -5.11 16.89 -18.91
C PRO A 54 -3.95 17.64 -19.58
N GLU A 55 -3.02 18.22 -18.81
CA GLU A 55 -1.79 18.82 -19.37
C GLU A 55 -0.93 17.78 -20.12
N ASN A 56 -1.10 16.49 -19.79
CA ASN A 56 -0.46 15.36 -20.46
C ASN A 56 -1.39 14.61 -21.44
N ASN A 57 -2.45 15.29 -21.88
CA ASN A 57 -3.43 14.82 -22.88
C ASN A 57 -4.33 13.66 -22.41
N PHE A 58 -4.52 13.47 -21.11
CA PHE A 58 -5.54 12.57 -20.61
C PHE A 58 -6.92 13.22 -20.63
N ILE A 59 -7.92 12.42 -20.95
CA ILE A 59 -9.33 12.83 -20.97
C ILE A 59 -10.03 12.23 -19.74
N ASP A 60 -10.68 13.06 -18.93
CA ASP A 60 -11.52 12.64 -17.82
C ASP A 60 -12.85 12.11 -18.35
N VAL A 61 -13.12 10.82 -18.16
CA VAL A 61 -14.38 10.21 -18.59
C VAL A 61 -15.04 9.51 -17.42
N GLU A 62 -16.22 9.98 -17.05
CA GLU A 62 -17.04 9.36 -16.02
C GLU A 62 -17.71 8.10 -16.53
N THR A 63 -17.55 6.99 -15.80
CA THR A 63 -18.08 5.68 -16.14
C THR A 63 -19.25 5.29 -15.24
N PRO A 64 -20.19 4.42 -15.69
CA PRO A 64 -21.32 3.98 -14.89
C PRO A 64 -20.91 3.24 -13.61
N CYS A 65 -21.68 3.44 -12.52
CA CYS A 65 -21.52 2.70 -11.26
C CYS A 65 -22.43 1.47 -11.15
N LEU A 66 -23.61 1.46 -11.83
CA LEU A 66 -24.48 0.30 -11.89
C LEU A 66 -24.16 -0.51 -13.14
N ILE A 67 -23.40 -1.57 -12.99
CA ILE A 67 -22.85 -2.35 -14.10
C ILE A 67 -23.25 -3.81 -14.02
N LYS A 68 -22.88 -4.58 -15.01
CA LYS A 68 -22.91 -6.04 -14.95
C LYS A 68 -21.70 -6.53 -14.15
N SER A 69 -21.92 -7.57 -13.33
CA SER A 69 -20.80 -8.25 -12.63
C SER A 69 -19.67 -8.62 -13.57
N THR A 70 -18.44 -8.36 -13.14
CA THR A 70 -17.20 -8.62 -13.89
C THR A 70 -16.23 -9.38 -13.00
N PRO A 71 -15.58 -10.46 -13.50
CA PRO A 71 -14.66 -11.25 -12.70
C PRO A 71 -13.30 -10.55 -12.58
N GLU A 72 -13.15 -9.64 -11.61
CA GLU A 72 -11.91 -8.89 -11.38
C GLU A 72 -11.11 -9.35 -10.15
N GLY A 73 -11.45 -10.52 -9.57
CA GLY A 73 -10.70 -11.13 -8.48
C GLY A 73 -11.28 -10.94 -7.08
N ALA A 74 -12.01 -9.86 -6.80
CA ALA A 74 -12.77 -9.68 -5.57
C ALA A 74 -14.24 -10.12 -5.75
N ARG A 75 -15.00 -10.21 -4.65
CA ARG A 75 -16.45 -10.34 -4.73
C ARG A 75 -17.09 -8.99 -5.00
N ASP A 76 -18.17 -9.00 -5.77
CA ASP A 76 -18.93 -7.81 -6.10
C ASP A 76 -19.95 -7.49 -5.00
N PHE A 77 -20.15 -6.21 -4.73
CA PHE A 77 -21.38 -5.74 -4.09
C PHE A 77 -22.47 -5.72 -5.13
N ILE A 78 -23.61 -6.37 -4.84
CA ILE A 78 -24.75 -6.47 -5.76
C ILE A 78 -25.88 -5.56 -5.33
N VAL A 79 -26.57 -4.98 -6.32
CA VAL A 79 -27.75 -4.12 -6.13
C VAL A 79 -28.94 -4.77 -6.85
N PRO A 80 -30.00 -5.22 -6.13
CA PRO A 80 -31.16 -5.83 -6.76
C PRO A 80 -31.88 -4.87 -7.72
N SER A 81 -32.28 -5.38 -8.89
CA SER A 81 -33.09 -4.60 -9.83
C SER A 81 -34.55 -4.63 -9.43
N ARG A 82 -35.14 -3.46 -9.17
CA ARG A 82 -36.58 -3.35 -8.87
C ARG A 82 -37.47 -3.67 -10.07
N LEU A 83 -36.98 -3.35 -11.28
CA LEU A 83 -37.77 -3.50 -12.52
C LEU A 83 -37.70 -4.91 -13.10
N ASN A 84 -36.62 -5.63 -12.83
CA ASN A 84 -36.40 -6.96 -13.37
C ASN A 84 -36.16 -7.94 -12.21
N PRO A 85 -37.19 -8.69 -11.77
CA PRO A 85 -37.03 -9.68 -10.71
C PRO A 85 -35.91 -10.67 -11.03
N ASP A 86 -35.17 -11.11 -10.00
CA ASP A 86 -34.03 -12.04 -10.07
C ASP A 86 -32.84 -11.53 -10.89
N HIS A 87 -32.79 -10.22 -11.19
CA HIS A 87 -31.65 -9.58 -11.82
C HIS A 87 -31.01 -8.58 -10.88
N TYR A 88 -29.68 -8.42 -11.04
CA TYR A 88 -28.86 -7.59 -10.17
C TYR A 88 -27.89 -6.73 -10.99
N TYR A 89 -27.64 -5.54 -10.51
CA TYR A 89 -26.47 -4.77 -10.88
C TYR A 89 -25.33 -5.11 -9.92
N ALA A 90 -24.10 -4.90 -10.36
CA ALA A 90 -22.92 -4.90 -9.51
C ALA A 90 -22.35 -3.50 -9.37
N LEU A 91 -21.71 -3.20 -8.23
CA LEU A 91 -20.88 -2.01 -8.08
C LEU A 91 -19.47 -2.30 -8.62
N PRO A 92 -18.81 -1.36 -9.32
CA PRO A 92 -17.55 -1.62 -10.01
C PRO A 92 -16.40 -1.84 -9.03
N GLN A 93 -15.64 -2.90 -9.24
CA GLN A 93 -14.35 -3.10 -8.56
C GLN A 93 -13.27 -2.17 -9.12
N SER A 94 -13.37 -1.84 -10.39
CA SER A 94 -12.67 -0.80 -11.14
C SER A 94 -13.47 -0.53 -12.43
N PRO A 95 -13.20 0.57 -13.17
CA PRO A 95 -13.84 0.83 -14.46
C PRO A 95 -13.21 0.03 -15.63
N GLN A 96 -12.70 -1.17 -15.38
CA GLN A 96 -11.84 -1.94 -16.30
C GLN A 96 -12.44 -2.15 -17.69
N ILE A 97 -13.69 -2.59 -17.79
CA ILE A 97 -14.34 -2.82 -19.10
C ILE A 97 -14.53 -1.51 -19.84
N PHE A 98 -14.94 -0.46 -19.13
CA PHE A 98 -15.23 0.83 -19.79
C PHE A 98 -13.96 1.48 -20.32
N LYS A 99 -12.87 1.48 -19.57
CA LYS A 99 -11.61 2.05 -20.05
C LYS A 99 -11.04 1.28 -21.24
N GLN A 100 -11.19 -0.05 -21.28
CA GLN A 100 -10.83 -0.84 -22.47
C GLN A 100 -11.70 -0.46 -23.68
N LEU A 101 -13.00 -0.29 -23.51
CA LEU A 101 -13.91 0.16 -24.58
C LEU A 101 -13.57 1.58 -25.05
N LEU A 102 -13.15 2.47 -24.15
CA LEU A 102 -12.68 3.81 -24.51
C LEU A 102 -11.42 3.76 -25.36
N MET A 103 -10.44 2.89 -25.04
CA MET A 103 -9.25 2.67 -25.87
C MET A 103 -9.64 2.16 -27.27
N ILE A 104 -10.53 1.17 -27.36
CA ILE A 104 -11.05 0.67 -28.64
C ILE A 104 -11.80 1.77 -29.41
N GLY A 105 -12.51 2.64 -28.68
CA GLY A 105 -13.23 3.80 -29.22
C GLY A 105 -12.37 4.97 -29.64
N GLY A 106 -11.03 4.88 -29.50
CA GLY A 106 -10.08 5.92 -29.94
C GLY A 106 -9.76 6.97 -28.88
N ILE A 107 -10.02 6.72 -27.60
CA ILE A 107 -9.55 7.56 -26.49
C ILE A 107 -8.19 7.03 -26.05
N ASP A 108 -7.10 7.60 -26.57
CA ASP A 108 -5.76 7.07 -26.34
C ASP A 108 -5.20 7.27 -24.94
N LYS A 109 -5.71 8.24 -24.19
CA LYS A 109 -5.34 8.50 -22.79
C LYS A 109 -6.58 8.86 -21.98
N TYR A 110 -6.98 7.98 -21.13
CA TYR A 110 -8.14 8.13 -20.22
C TYR A 110 -7.68 8.25 -18.79
N TYR A 111 -8.40 9.03 -17.99
CA TYR A 111 -8.34 8.93 -16.53
C TYR A 111 -9.70 9.19 -15.90
N GLN A 112 -9.83 8.77 -14.64
CA GLN A 112 -10.96 9.10 -13.78
C GLN A 112 -10.52 9.01 -12.30
N ILE A 113 -10.98 9.93 -11.46
CA ILE A 113 -10.92 9.77 -10.00
C ILE A 113 -12.22 9.12 -9.57
N VAL A 114 -12.21 7.81 -9.41
CA VAL A 114 -13.40 6.97 -9.35
C VAL A 114 -13.53 6.22 -8.03
N LYS A 115 -14.77 6.04 -7.58
CA LYS A 115 -15.11 5.13 -6.48
C LYS A 115 -15.10 3.69 -6.95
N CYS A 116 -14.41 2.84 -6.18
CA CYS A 116 -14.32 1.41 -6.41
C CYS A 116 -14.81 0.65 -5.19
N PHE A 117 -15.37 -0.53 -5.42
CA PHE A 117 -16.04 -1.33 -4.41
C PHE A 117 -15.53 -2.77 -4.46
N ARG A 118 -15.07 -3.33 -3.34
CA ARG A 118 -14.60 -4.71 -3.25
C ARG A 118 -15.07 -5.33 -1.96
N ASP A 119 -15.83 -6.42 -2.04
CA ASP A 119 -16.27 -7.20 -0.89
C ASP A 119 -15.20 -8.21 -0.50
N GLU A 120 -14.19 -7.71 0.19
CA GLU A 120 -13.03 -8.47 0.68
C GLU A 120 -12.87 -8.30 2.18
N ASP A 121 -12.06 -9.17 2.80
CA ASP A 121 -11.71 -9.04 4.20
C ASP A 121 -10.97 -7.72 4.47
N LEU A 122 -11.41 -7.01 5.49
CA LEU A 122 -10.83 -5.74 5.90
C LEU A 122 -9.41 -5.97 6.47
N ARG A 123 -8.50 -5.09 6.09
CA ARG A 123 -7.15 -4.99 6.65
C ARG A 123 -6.89 -3.54 7.03
N ALA A 124 -5.76 -3.28 7.70
CA ALA A 124 -5.42 -1.93 8.15
C ALA A 124 -5.45 -0.87 7.04
N ASP A 125 -5.10 -1.26 5.80
CA ASP A 125 -5.00 -0.41 4.61
C ASP A 125 -6.10 -0.66 3.56
N ARG A 126 -7.04 -1.58 3.82
CA ARG A 126 -8.09 -1.96 2.86
C ARG A 126 -9.47 -1.60 3.36
N GLN A 127 -10.21 -0.89 2.52
CA GLN A 127 -11.60 -0.52 2.73
C GLN A 127 -12.49 -1.12 1.64
N PRO A 128 -13.75 -1.49 1.93
CA PRO A 128 -14.67 -2.05 0.93
C PRO A 128 -15.05 -1.02 -0.14
N GLU A 129 -15.00 0.26 0.19
CA GLU A 129 -15.17 1.40 -0.71
C GLU A 129 -13.94 2.28 -0.63
N PHE A 130 -13.31 2.55 -1.76
CA PHE A 130 -12.11 3.38 -1.86
C PHE A 130 -12.10 4.18 -3.17
N THR A 131 -11.17 5.12 -3.28
CA THR A 131 -11.02 5.94 -4.49
C THR A 131 -9.74 5.56 -5.22
N GLN A 132 -9.83 5.35 -6.53
CA GLN A 132 -8.68 5.21 -7.42
C GLN A 132 -8.48 6.48 -8.25
N ILE A 133 -7.23 6.79 -8.54
CA ILE A 133 -6.83 7.55 -9.70
C ILE A 133 -6.60 6.51 -10.79
N ASP A 134 -7.64 6.25 -11.57
CA ASP A 134 -7.60 5.23 -12.61
C ASP A 134 -7.18 5.85 -13.94
N CYS A 135 -6.24 5.24 -14.61
CA CYS A 135 -5.69 5.73 -15.89
C CYS A 135 -5.51 4.55 -16.85
N GLU A 136 -5.69 4.83 -18.15
CA GLU A 136 -5.41 3.89 -19.22
C GLU A 136 -4.76 4.62 -20.40
N MET A 137 -3.80 3.97 -21.05
CA MET A 137 -3.04 4.55 -22.18
C MET A 137 -2.88 3.53 -23.30
N SER A 138 -3.11 3.95 -24.55
CA SER A 138 -2.87 3.17 -25.76
C SER A 138 -1.49 3.47 -26.35
N PHE A 139 -0.94 2.52 -27.11
CA PHE A 139 0.28 2.70 -27.92
C PHE A 139 1.53 3.10 -27.12
N VAL A 140 1.64 2.62 -25.90
CA VAL A 140 2.73 2.95 -24.98
C VAL A 140 3.50 1.69 -24.56
N ASN A 141 4.77 1.87 -24.19
CA ASN A 141 5.59 0.87 -23.56
C ASN A 141 5.69 1.14 -22.04
N GLN A 142 6.37 0.25 -21.33
CA GLN A 142 6.54 0.36 -19.87
C GLN A 142 7.22 1.68 -19.45
N GLU A 143 8.18 2.16 -20.23
CA GLU A 143 8.92 3.38 -19.93
C GLU A 143 8.03 4.63 -20.03
N ASP A 144 7.13 4.67 -21.01
CA ASP A 144 6.17 5.76 -21.17
C ASP A 144 5.25 5.87 -19.94
N VAL A 145 4.81 4.71 -19.40
CA VAL A 145 4.00 4.65 -18.18
C VAL A 145 4.80 5.18 -16.98
N PHE A 146 6.04 4.74 -16.82
CA PHE A 146 6.88 5.22 -15.73
C PHE A 146 7.11 6.73 -15.81
N GLN A 147 7.49 7.26 -16.96
CA GLN A 147 7.71 8.70 -17.13
C GLN A 147 6.47 9.52 -16.76
N GLN A 148 5.30 9.05 -17.19
CA GLN A 148 4.03 9.72 -16.93
C GLN A 148 3.71 9.80 -15.43
N PHE A 149 3.84 8.68 -14.72
CA PHE A 149 3.46 8.64 -13.30
C PHE A 149 4.58 9.10 -12.36
N GLU A 150 5.85 8.92 -12.71
CA GLU A 150 6.95 9.58 -12.00
C GLU A 150 6.84 11.11 -12.07
N GLY A 151 6.44 11.65 -13.24
CA GLY A 151 6.17 13.06 -13.41
C GLY A 151 5.04 13.57 -12.51
N LEU A 152 3.92 12.84 -12.45
CA LEU A 152 2.82 13.13 -11.54
C LEU A 152 3.28 13.14 -10.07
N MET A 153 4.01 12.10 -9.66
CA MET A 153 4.50 11.99 -8.29
C MET A 153 5.49 13.11 -7.95
N LYS A 154 6.43 13.43 -8.81
CA LYS A 154 7.36 14.56 -8.62
C LYS A 154 6.61 15.87 -8.39
N ARG A 155 5.59 16.14 -9.21
CA ARG A 155 4.75 17.34 -9.07
C ARG A 155 3.98 17.38 -7.75
N ILE A 156 3.43 16.24 -7.31
CA ILE A 156 2.76 16.11 -6.01
C ILE A 156 3.75 16.34 -4.86
N PHE A 157 4.91 15.70 -4.88
CA PHE A 157 5.93 15.84 -3.83
C PHE A 157 6.47 17.27 -3.75
N SER A 158 6.78 17.88 -4.89
CA SER A 158 7.20 19.30 -4.94
C SER A 158 6.14 20.20 -4.33
N LYS A 159 4.88 20.07 -4.76
CA LYS A 159 3.80 20.97 -4.34
C LYS A 159 3.41 20.83 -2.87
N PHE A 160 3.34 19.60 -2.36
CA PHE A 160 2.77 19.34 -1.03
C PHE A 160 3.83 19.09 0.06
N LEU A 161 5.03 18.66 -0.32
CA LEU A 161 6.11 18.34 0.62
C LEU A 161 7.35 19.24 0.43
N GLY A 162 7.34 20.13 -0.58
CA GLY A 162 8.48 20.98 -0.88
C GLY A 162 9.74 20.21 -1.30
N SER A 163 9.56 18.99 -1.84
CA SER A 163 10.66 18.11 -2.25
C SER A 163 10.76 18.07 -3.77
N ASP A 164 11.70 18.80 -4.33
CA ASP A 164 11.91 18.90 -5.78
C ASP A 164 12.82 17.80 -6.34
N ASN A 165 13.61 17.15 -5.49
CA ASN A 165 14.61 16.14 -5.88
C ASN A 165 14.14 14.72 -5.58
N VAL A 166 12.94 14.35 -6.04
CA VAL A 166 12.43 12.99 -5.87
C VAL A 166 12.99 12.11 -6.98
N THR A 167 13.69 11.04 -6.59
CA THR A 167 14.18 9.98 -7.47
C THR A 167 13.43 8.69 -7.24
N PHE A 168 13.19 7.94 -8.32
CA PHE A 168 12.54 6.63 -8.24
C PHE A 168 13.54 5.56 -8.66
N ASN A 169 13.91 4.69 -7.71
CA ASN A 169 14.78 3.56 -7.98
C ASN A 169 13.98 2.48 -8.74
N ARG A 170 14.63 1.89 -9.75
CA ARG A 170 14.06 0.79 -10.53
C ARG A 170 14.70 -0.51 -10.10
N MET A 171 13.87 -1.51 -9.92
CA MET A 171 14.28 -2.83 -9.47
C MET A 171 13.43 -3.88 -10.18
N THR A 172 14.03 -5.00 -10.57
CA THR A 172 13.26 -6.13 -11.06
C THR A 172 12.57 -6.86 -9.92
N TYR A 173 11.52 -7.61 -10.22
CA TYR A 173 10.82 -8.42 -9.24
C TYR A 173 11.77 -9.42 -8.56
N GLU A 174 12.59 -10.11 -9.37
CA GLU A 174 13.57 -11.09 -8.90
C GLU A 174 14.54 -10.45 -7.90
N SER A 175 15.08 -9.27 -8.24
CA SER A 175 16.00 -8.55 -7.35
C SER A 175 15.33 -8.07 -6.06
N ALA A 176 14.03 -7.70 -6.11
CA ALA A 176 13.28 -7.32 -4.92
C ALA A 176 13.06 -8.51 -3.98
N ILE A 177 12.65 -9.65 -4.50
CA ILE A 177 12.46 -10.87 -3.72
C ILE A 177 13.78 -11.41 -3.19
N GLU A 178 14.82 -11.47 -4.00
CA GLU A 178 16.14 -11.97 -3.60
C GLU A 178 16.76 -11.14 -2.46
N LYS A 179 16.71 -9.81 -2.59
CA LYS A 179 17.38 -8.90 -1.63
C LYS A 179 16.54 -8.53 -0.41
N TYR A 180 15.20 -8.52 -0.54
CA TYR A 180 14.33 -8.00 0.50
C TYR A 180 13.21 -8.99 0.92
N GLY A 181 12.99 -10.07 0.16
CA GLY A 181 11.92 -11.05 0.45
C GLY A 181 10.51 -10.50 0.21
N THR A 182 10.36 -9.37 -0.47
CA THR A 182 9.07 -8.72 -0.74
C THR A 182 9.13 -7.95 -2.06
N ASP A 183 7.98 -7.85 -2.74
CA ASP A 183 7.79 -7.03 -3.93
C ASP A 183 7.61 -5.52 -3.63
N LYS A 184 7.56 -5.15 -2.35
CA LYS A 184 7.39 -3.77 -1.87
C LYS A 184 8.43 -3.42 -0.81
N PRO A 185 9.74 -3.42 -1.16
CA PRO A 185 10.79 -3.18 -0.19
C PRO A 185 10.76 -1.75 0.35
N ASP A 186 10.97 -1.59 1.65
CA ASP A 186 11.24 -0.31 2.26
C ASP A 186 12.74 0.00 2.15
N LEU A 187 13.09 0.91 1.24
CA LEU A 187 14.49 1.28 0.96
C LEU A 187 15.06 2.34 1.91
N ARG A 188 14.32 2.73 2.96
CA ARG A 188 14.80 3.73 3.94
C ARG A 188 15.85 3.16 4.89
N TYR A 189 15.99 1.83 4.93
CA TYR A 189 17.01 1.13 5.70
C TYR A 189 17.59 -0.02 4.88
N GLU A 190 18.88 -0.31 5.10
CA GLU A 190 19.63 -1.33 4.38
C GLU A 190 19.63 -2.66 5.15
N LEU A 191 18.51 -3.38 5.12
CA LEU A 191 18.42 -4.73 5.68
C LEU A 191 18.28 -5.74 4.53
N LEU A 192 19.41 -6.14 3.97
CA LEU A 192 19.45 -7.04 2.82
C LEU A 192 19.49 -8.51 3.26
N ILE A 193 18.80 -9.34 2.50
CA ILE A 193 18.94 -10.79 2.54
C ILE A 193 20.19 -11.17 1.73
N HIS A 194 21.09 -11.92 2.35
CA HIS A 194 22.30 -12.46 1.71
C HIS A 194 22.16 -13.96 1.55
N ASN A 195 22.32 -14.46 0.33
CA ASN A 195 22.40 -15.89 0.07
C ASN A 195 23.83 -16.37 0.47
N ILE A 196 23.88 -17.30 1.41
CA ILE A 196 25.11 -17.87 1.95
C ILE A 196 25.23 -19.37 1.67
N SER A 197 24.42 -19.90 0.72
CA SER A 197 24.34 -21.34 0.46
C SER A 197 25.69 -21.94 0.12
N ASP A 198 26.48 -21.26 -0.71
CA ASP A 198 27.79 -21.76 -1.15
C ASP A 198 28.84 -21.77 -0.02
N GLU A 199 28.70 -20.87 0.94
CA GLU A 199 29.61 -20.75 2.08
C GLU A 199 29.37 -21.81 3.16
N VAL A 200 28.11 -22.22 3.33
CA VAL A 200 27.70 -23.07 4.47
C VAL A 200 27.41 -24.54 4.10
N LYS A 201 27.09 -24.82 2.84
CA LYS A 201 26.77 -26.17 2.36
C LYS A 201 28.00 -27.08 2.34
N GLY A 202 27.83 -28.34 2.71
CA GLY A 202 28.91 -29.32 2.71
C GLY A 202 29.93 -29.16 3.87
N LYS A 203 29.53 -28.41 4.92
CA LYS A 203 30.35 -28.22 6.14
C LYS A 203 29.99 -29.17 7.29
N ASN A 204 29.22 -30.24 7.03
CA ASN A 204 28.74 -31.21 8.02
C ASN A 204 27.83 -30.64 9.09
N PHE A 205 27.03 -29.64 8.74
CA PHE A 205 25.99 -29.11 9.59
C PHE A 205 24.63 -29.35 8.93
N GLN A 206 23.90 -30.33 9.45
CA GLN A 206 22.68 -30.88 8.85
C GLN A 206 21.64 -29.81 8.51
N ILE A 207 21.54 -28.75 9.29
CA ILE A 207 20.58 -27.67 9.03
C ILE A 207 20.86 -26.98 7.69
N PHE A 208 22.12 -26.75 7.37
CA PHE A 208 22.49 -26.15 6.09
C PHE A 208 22.55 -27.16 4.96
N ASP A 209 23.06 -28.38 5.27
CA ASP A 209 23.28 -29.40 4.25
C ASP A 209 21.96 -29.97 3.69
N ASN A 210 20.89 -29.98 4.48
CA ASN A 210 19.56 -30.47 4.10
C ASN A 210 18.67 -29.41 3.42
N ASN A 211 19.07 -28.16 3.40
CA ASN A 211 18.30 -27.09 2.78
C ASN A 211 18.85 -26.73 1.40
N GLU A 212 17.94 -26.43 0.48
CA GLU A 212 18.28 -26.02 -0.88
C GLU A 212 18.92 -24.62 -0.88
N ILE A 213 18.39 -23.70 -0.10
CA ILE A 213 18.84 -22.31 0.02
C ILE A 213 19.02 -21.96 1.47
N SER A 214 20.15 -21.32 1.78
CA SER A 214 20.46 -20.74 3.10
C SER A 214 20.70 -19.25 2.95
N VAL A 215 19.97 -18.46 3.73
CA VAL A 215 20.06 -17.00 3.69
C VAL A 215 20.33 -16.42 5.07
N CYS A 216 20.93 -15.24 5.12
CA CYS A 216 21.12 -14.51 6.37
C CYS A 216 20.75 -13.04 6.22
N LEU A 217 20.44 -12.41 7.35
CA LEU A 217 20.27 -10.97 7.50
C LEU A 217 21.44 -10.43 8.34
N LYS A 218 22.16 -9.47 7.82
CA LYS A 218 23.21 -8.76 8.55
C LYS A 218 22.61 -7.50 9.19
N VAL A 219 22.63 -7.44 10.52
CA VAL A 219 22.14 -6.27 11.27
C VAL A 219 23.33 -5.55 11.89
N GLU A 220 23.73 -4.44 11.28
CA GLU A 220 24.88 -3.67 11.75
C GLU A 220 24.58 -2.94 13.08
N GLY A 221 25.60 -2.81 13.93
CA GLY A 221 25.50 -2.10 15.20
C GLY A 221 24.61 -2.77 16.26
N LYS A 222 24.30 -4.08 16.11
CA LYS A 222 23.46 -4.85 17.03
C LYS A 222 24.14 -6.06 17.68
N SER A 223 25.46 -6.04 17.72
CA SER A 223 26.24 -7.08 18.39
C SER A 223 26.05 -7.10 19.92
N ASP A 224 25.51 -6.03 20.51
CA ASP A 224 25.21 -5.85 21.92
C ASP A 224 23.83 -6.38 22.36
N LEU A 225 23.01 -6.89 21.44
CA LEU A 225 21.71 -7.48 21.79
C LEU A 225 21.87 -8.50 22.92
N SER A 226 21.06 -8.36 23.96
CA SER A 226 21.05 -9.30 25.09
C SER A 226 20.47 -10.65 24.66
N ARG A 227 20.75 -11.69 25.45
CA ARG A 227 20.17 -13.03 25.24
C ARG A 227 18.65 -12.97 25.20
N LYS A 228 18.05 -12.20 26.11
CA LYS A 228 16.59 -12.05 26.20
C LYS A 228 16.00 -11.47 24.90
N GLU A 229 16.60 -10.43 24.33
CA GLU A 229 16.14 -9.84 23.09
C GLU A 229 16.24 -10.82 21.91
N ILE A 230 17.29 -11.63 21.86
CA ILE A 230 17.45 -12.67 20.83
C ILE A 230 16.41 -13.79 21.01
N ASP A 231 16.14 -14.20 22.26
CA ASP A 231 15.10 -15.18 22.54
C ASP A 231 13.70 -14.65 22.16
N GLU A 232 13.42 -13.38 22.42
CA GLU A 232 12.17 -12.71 21.98
C GLU A 232 12.03 -12.69 20.43
N ILE A 233 13.12 -12.41 19.69
CA ILE A 233 13.14 -12.49 18.23
C ILE A 233 12.93 -13.94 17.77
N THR A 234 13.58 -14.89 18.44
CA THR A 234 13.44 -16.32 18.12
C THR A 234 11.99 -16.80 18.32
N ASP A 235 11.35 -16.37 19.39
CA ASP A 235 9.95 -16.69 19.65
C ASP A 235 9.02 -15.99 18.66
N TRP A 236 9.36 -14.78 18.24
CA TRP A 236 8.60 -14.04 17.24
C TRP A 236 8.61 -14.74 15.86
N VAL A 237 9.76 -15.21 15.38
CA VAL A 237 9.86 -15.91 14.07
C VAL A 237 9.16 -17.27 14.08
N LYS A 238 8.99 -17.91 15.25
CA LYS A 238 8.27 -19.18 15.41
C LYS A 238 6.74 -19.03 15.40
N ARG A 239 6.20 -17.82 15.42
CA ARG A 239 4.75 -17.61 15.39
C ARG A 239 4.14 -18.21 14.12
N PRO A 240 2.92 -18.80 14.21
CA PRO A 240 2.28 -19.45 13.07
C PRO A 240 2.17 -18.58 11.81
N GLN A 241 2.09 -17.26 11.98
CA GLN A 241 2.00 -16.29 10.89
C GLN A 241 3.32 -16.16 10.11
N ILE A 242 4.46 -16.47 10.74
CA ILE A 242 5.79 -16.41 10.12
C ILE A 242 6.26 -17.82 9.79
N GLY A 243 6.05 -18.78 10.67
CA GLY A 243 6.21 -20.21 10.40
C GLY A 243 7.65 -20.72 10.38
N ALA A 244 8.62 -19.96 10.89
CA ALA A 244 10.01 -20.44 11.00
C ALA A 244 10.14 -21.48 12.11
N SER A 245 10.97 -22.51 11.90
CA SER A 245 11.26 -23.52 12.93
C SER A 245 12.16 -22.99 14.05
N GLY A 246 12.94 -21.96 13.77
CA GLY A 246 13.88 -21.34 14.70
C GLY A 246 14.68 -20.23 14.07
N LEU A 247 15.61 -19.68 14.83
CA LEU A 247 16.56 -18.65 14.40
C LEU A 247 17.98 -19.08 14.78
N LEU A 248 18.85 -19.22 13.80
CA LEU A 248 20.28 -19.28 14.04
C LEU A 248 20.84 -17.86 14.04
N TRP A 249 21.69 -17.56 14.97
CA TRP A 249 22.30 -16.24 15.07
C TRP A 249 23.78 -16.31 15.40
N ILE A 250 24.50 -15.32 14.92
CA ILE A 250 25.94 -15.15 15.14
C ILE A 250 26.17 -13.70 15.52
N LYS A 251 26.95 -13.49 16.60
CA LYS A 251 27.46 -12.17 16.94
C LYS A 251 28.92 -12.04 16.49
N HIS A 252 29.23 -10.95 15.83
CA HIS A 252 30.59 -10.60 15.48
C HIS A 252 30.98 -9.30 16.19
N ASN A 253 31.94 -9.38 17.10
CA ASN A 253 32.64 -8.24 17.68
C ASN A 253 34.06 -8.24 17.14
N ASN A 254 34.69 -7.08 17.05
CA ASN A 254 36.01 -6.92 16.43
C ASN A 254 37.08 -7.89 16.97
N ASP A 255 36.89 -8.47 18.17
CA ASP A 255 37.82 -9.34 18.85
C ASP A 255 37.31 -10.79 19.05
N CYS A 256 36.09 -11.14 18.74
CA CYS A 256 35.55 -12.47 18.99
C CYS A 256 34.30 -12.81 18.20
N LEU A 257 34.22 -14.05 17.67
CA LEU A 257 33.03 -14.69 17.15
C LEU A 257 32.34 -15.49 18.25
N LEU A 258 31.12 -15.11 18.62
CA LEU A 258 30.29 -15.88 19.55
C LEU A 258 29.22 -16.62 18.76
N TYR A 259 29.21 -17.93 18.90
CA TYR A 259 28.21 -18.83 18.31
C TYR A 259 27.25 -19.34 19.42
N THR A 260 25.97 -19.53 19.07
CA THR A 260 25.10 -20.43 19.83
C THR A 260 24.19 -21.19 18.88
N SER A 261 24.15 -22.48 19.09
CA SER A 261 23.15 -23.39 18.50
C SER A 261 21.86 -23.34 19.30
#